data_2be62e6107cbab23be2c2b8ebd4bf63d
#
_entry.id   2be62e6107cbab23be2c2b8ebd4bf63d
#
_cell.length_a   1.000
_cell.length_b   1.000
_cell.length_c   1.000
_cell.angle_alpha   90.00
_cell.angle_beta   90.00
_cell.angle_gamma   90.00
#
_symmetry.space_group_name_H-M   'P 1'
#
loop_
_entity.id
_entity.type
_entity.pdbx_description
1 polymer ?
#
loop_
_entity_poly.entity_id
_entity_poly.type
_entity_poly.pdbx_seq_one_letter_code
_entity_poly.pdbx_strand_id
1 'polypeptide(L)'
;MNVTGTKVSALSLASIKAKKELEAQQQHHQKHREELPSEAFNETDMLLQWNKFAQKMTDTGKRLLATYMQMNDPTLNGTIITLELPNQSTKEEFLTGCHELLGYLRGKLHNHDITIEVVVNETVENKYAFTPQEKFERLKQINPTIELLRKAFDLDV
;
A
#
# COMPACT_ATOMS: atom_id res chain seq x y z
N MET A 1 6.04 60.76 -18.90
CA MET A 1 6.71 59.54 -19.37
C MET A 1 5.68 58.65 -19.99
N ASN A 2 5.64 58.57 -21.34
CA ASN A 2 4.73 57.73 -22.08
C ASN A 2 5.34 56.33 -22.20
N VAL A 3 4.79 55.39 -21.45
CA VAL A 3 5.07 53.96 -21.68
C VAL A 3 4.04 53.49 -22.75
N THR A 4 4.42 53.60 -24.00
CA THR A 4 3.69 52.97 -25.10
C THR A 4 3.86 51.45 -25.01
N GLY A 5 2.93 50.83 -24.30
CA GLY A 5 2.80 49.37 -24.35
C GLY A 5 2.34 48.95 -25.76
N THR A 6 3.24 48.41 -26.55
CA THR A 6 2.95 47.82 -27.84
C THR A 6 1.99 46.67 -27.65
N LYS A 7 0.71 46.87 -27.93
CA LYS A 7 -0.30 45.81 -27.98
C LYS A 7 0.06 44.87 -29.14
N VAL A 8 0.71 43.77 -28.85
CA VAL A 8 1.03 42.75 -29.85
C VAL A 8 -0.29 42.06 -30.21
N SER A 9 -0.73 42.18 -31.44
CA SER A 9 -1.92 41.48 -31.93
C SER A 9 -1.74 39.99 -31.83
N ALA A 10 -2.76 39.26 -31.37
CA ALA A 10 -2.76 37.81 -31.25
C ALA A 10 -2.46 37.05 -32.56
N LEU A 11 -2.51 37.75 -33.68
CA LEU A 11 -2.23 37.26 -35.05
C LEU A 11 -0.88 37.72 -35.59
N SER A 12 -0.01 38.35 -34.78
CA SER A 12 1.30 38.81 -35.27
C SER A 12 2.28 37.65 -35.35
N LEU A 13 3.22 37.71 -36.29
CA LEU A 13 4.30 36.71 -36.44
C LEU A 13 5.15 36.56 -35.17
N ALA A 14 5.23 37.60 -34.33
CA ALA A 14 5.92 37.59 -33.06
C ALA A 14 5.17 36.73 -32.03
N SER A 15 3.84 36.76 -31.99
CA SER A 15 3.05 35.92 -31.08
C SER A 15 3.05 34.48 -31.52
N ILE A 16 3.13 34.18 -32.82
CA ILE A 16 3.24 32.80 -33.32
C ILE A 16 4.63 32.21 -32.97
N LYS A 17 5.70 33.00 -33.06
CA LYS A 17 7.04 32.59 -32.65
C LYS A 17 7.10 32.33 -31.13
N ALA A 18 6.56 33.24 -30.31
CA ALA A 18 6.53 33.09 -28.88
C ALA A 18 5.72 31.84 -28.44
N LYS A 19 4.60 31.56 -29.09
CA LYS A 19 3.80 30.38 -28.85
C LYS A 19 4.55 29.10 -29.22
N LYS A 20 5.25 29.10 -30.37
CA LYS A 20 6.03 27.96 -30.84
C LYS A 20 7.25 27.67 -29.93
N GLU A 21 7.88 28.73 -29.41
CA GLU A 21 8.97 28.60 -28.43
C GLU A 21 8.46 28.06 -27.07
N LEU A 22 7.27 28.51 -26.63
CA LEU A 22 6.63 27.99 -25.41
C LEU A 22 6.22 26.54 -25.55
N GLU A 23 5.67 26.14 -26.70
CA GLU A 23 5.34 24.76 -27.01
C GLU A 23 6.59 23.86 -27.09
N ALA A 24 7.68 24.37 -27.66
CA ALA A 24 8.94 23.68 -27.71
C ALA A 24 9.56 23.49 -26.30
N GLN A 25 9.48 24.51 -25.44
CA GLN A 25 9.92 24.40 -24.05
C GLN A 25 9.03 23.41 -23.25
N GLN A 26 7.72 23.40 -23.46
CA GLN A 26 6.83 22.45 -22.81
C GLN A 26 7.08 21.01 -23.31
N GLN A 27 7.39 20.82 -24.59
CA GLN A 27 7.79 19.51 -25.11
C GLN A 27 9.16 19.06 -24.58
N HIS A 28 10.10 19.97 -24.33
CA HIS A 28 11.36 19.65 -23.66
C HIS A 28 11.17 19.27 -22.20
N HIS A 29 10.26 19.91 -21.48
CA HIS A 29 9.89 19.54 -20.12
C HIS A 29 9.12 18.20 -20.06
N GLN A 30 8.35 17.86 -21.09
CA GLN A 30 7.66 16.58 -21.17
C GLN A 30 8.59 15.42 -21.57
N LYS A 31 9.67 15.69 -22.30
CA LYS A 31 10.66 14.67 -22.67
C LYS A 31 11.63 14.29 -21.56
N HIS A 32 11.68 15.08 -20.48
CA HIS A 32 12.41 14.74 -19.26
C HIS A 32 11.49 14.20 -18.17
N ARG A 33 10.44 13.44 -18.52
CA ARG A 33 9.99 12.40 -17.62
C ARG A 33 11.10 11.38 -17.61
N GLU A 34 11.96 11.47 -16.60
CA GLU A 34 12.88 10.39 -16.25
C GLU A 34 12.04 9.12 -16.31
N GLU A 35 12.39 8.21 -17.21
CA GLU A 35 11.79 6.88 -17.21
C GLU A 35 12.17 6.29 -15.87
N LEU A 36 11.19 6.26 -14.97
CA LEU A 36 11.37 5.72 -13.63
C LEU A 36 11.73 4.25 -13.79
N PRO A 37 12.69 3.73 -13.03
CA PRO A 37 13.13 2.35 -13.16
C PRO A 37 11.95 1.39 -12.97
N SER A 38 11.88 0.37 -13.81
CA SER A 38 10.86 -0.67 -13.83
C SER A 38 11.55 -2.03 -13.94
N GLU A 39 12.42 -2.35 -12.98
CA GLU A 39 13.14 -3.62 -12.93
C GLU A 39 12.22 -4.75 -12.50
N ALA A 40 12.40 -5.93 -13.08
CA ALA A 40 11.67 -7.11 -12.67
C ALA A 40 12.13 -7.56 -11.27
N PHE A 41 11.19 -7.94 -10.43
CA PHE A 41 11.42 -8.48 -9.10
C PHE A 41 10.55 -9.72 -8.86
N ASN A 42 10.94 -10.56 -7.92
CA ASN A 42 10.19 -11.75 -7.55
C ASN A 42 9.44 -11.57 -6.23
N GLU A 43 8.55 -12.51 -5.93
CA GLU A 43 7.76 -12.49 -4.68
C GLU A 43 8.64 -12.57 -3.43
N THR A 44 9.74 -13.32 -3.49
CA THR A 44 10.68 -13.45 -2.37
C THR A 44 11.35 -12.13 -2.04
N ASP A 45 11.79 -11.39 -3.05
CA ASP A 45 12.40 -10.07 -2.87
C ASP A 45 11.38 -9.07 -2.32
N MET A 46 10.15 -9.13 -2.83
CA MET A 46 9.04 -8.32 -2.34
C MET A 46 8.76 -8.61 -0.86
N LEU A 47 8.61 -9.88 -0.47
CA LEU A 47 8.36 -10.29 0.92
C LEU A 47 9.51 -9.89 1.85
N LEU A 48 10.75 -9.99 1.39
CA LEU A 48 11.91 -9.57 2.16
C LEU A 48 11.84 -8.07 2.49
N GLN A 49 11.55 -7.23 1.50
CA GLN A 49 11.43 -5.79 1.71
C GLN A 49 10.17 -5.42 2.51
N TRP A 50 9.08 -6.13 2.32
CA TRP A 50 7.85 -6.00 3.10
C TRP A 50 8.10 -6.21 4.60
N ASN A 51 8.76 -7.33 4.95
CA ASN A 51 9.07 -7.65 6.34
C ASN A 51 10.07 -6.66 6.96
N LYS A 52 11.07 -6.20 6.19
CA LYS A 52 12.00 -5.17 6.65
C LYS A 52 11.29 -3.85 6.94
N PHE A 53 10.32 -3.47 6.12
CA PHE A 53 9.53 -2.27 6.35
C PHE A 53 8.63 -2.42 7.58
N ALA A 54 7.97 -3.58 7.76
CA ALA A 54 7.17 -3.86 8.95
C ALA A 54 8.01 -3.77 10.24
N GLN A 55 9.24 -4.30 10.23
CA GLN A 55 10.17 -4.17 11.34
C GLN A 55 10.53 -2.71 11.61
N LYS A 56 10.85 -1.94 10.57
CA LYS A 56 11.11 -0.51 10.67
C LYS A 56 9.93 0.26 11.28
N MET A 57 8.70 -0.09 10.91
CA MET A 57 7.51 0.54 11.49
C MET A 57 7.34 0.21 12.97
N THR A 58 7.66 -1.00 13.37
CA THR A 58 7.68 -1.40 14.79
C THR A 58 8.71 -0.59 15.58
N ASP A 59 9.91 -0.44 15.05
CA ASP A 59 11.03 0.28 15.69
C ASP A 59 10.76 1.80 15.78
N THR A 60 10.06 2.36 14.81
CA THR A 60 9.67 3.78 14.78
C THR A 60 8.39 4.11 15.56
N GLY A 61 7.79 3.11 16.20
CA GLY A 61 6.57 3.28 17.01
C GLY A 61 5.26 3.20 16.24
N LYS A 62 5.29 3.01 14.92
CA LYS A 62 4.09 2.80 14.08
C LYS A 62 3.64 1.34 14.11
N ARG A 63 3.48 0.79 15.31
CA ARG A 63 3.19 -0.63 15.53
C ARG A 63 1.89 -1.10 14.90
N LEU A 64 0.89 -0.22 14.82
CA LEU A 64 -0.40 -0.57 14.25
C LEU A 64 -0.29 -0.91 12.77
N LEU A 65 0.44 -0.10 12.00
CA LEU A 65 0.72 -0.38 10.59
C LEU A 65 1.50 -1.68 10.41
N ALA A 66 2.53 -1.91 11.23
CA ALA A 66 3.30 -3.14 11.24
C ALA A 66 2.42 -4.38 11.53
N THR A 67 1.48 -4.26 12.47
CA THR A 67 0.52 -5.32 12.79
C THR A 67 -0.35 -5.67 11.59
N TYR A 68 -0.88 -4.67 10.91
CA TYR A 68 -1.69 -4.90 9.71
C TYR A 68 -0.90 -5.58 8.58
N MET A 69 0.36 -5.19 8.41
CA MET A 69 1.26 -5.81 7.43
C MET A 69 1.59 -7.28 7.73
N GLN A 70 1.52 -7.68 9.01
CA GLN A 70 1.84 -9.02 9.49
C GLN A 70 0.61 -9.91 9.70
N MET A 71 -0.60 -9.35 9.58
CA MET A 71 -1.84 -10.13 9.74
C MET A 71 -1.97 -11.22 8.70
N ASN A 72 -1.66 -10.91 7.46
CA ASN A 72 -1.63 -11.84 6.35
C ASN A 72 -0.41 -11.58 5.47
N ASP A 73 0.07 -12.63 4.84
CA ASP A 73 1.13 -12.50 3.86
C ASP A 73 0.58 -11.85 2.58
N PRO A 74 1.23 -10.80 2.05
CA PRO A 74 0.84 -10.21 0.80
C PRO A 74 1.13 -11.17 -0.36
N THR A 75 0.29 -11.15 -1.36
CA THR A 75 0.47 -11.92 -2.60
C THR A 75 0.90 -10.99 -3.74
N LEU A 76 1.75 -11.50 -4.62
CA LEU A 76 2.24 -10.76 -5.78
C LEU A 76 1.58 -11.27 -7.06
N ASN A 77 1.01 -10.35 -7.83
CA ASN A 77 0.50 -10.62 -9.17
C ASN A 77 1.05 -9.57 -10.15
N GLY A 78 2.11 -9.93 -10.87
CA GLY A 78 2.85 -8.99 -11.70
C GLY A 78 3.53 -7.90 -10.86
N THR A 79 3.01 -6.67 -10.92
CA THR A 79 3.44 -5.52 -10.10
C THR A 79 2.41 -5.13 -9.03
N ILE A 80 1.31 -5.86 -8.93
CA ILE A 80 0.24 -5.62 -7.98
C ILE A 80 0.46 -6.49 -6.75
N ILE A 81 0.60 -5.84 -5.60
CA ILE A 81 0.71 -6.50 -4.30
C ILE A 81 -0.67 -6.46 -3.66
N THR A 82 -1.25 -7.61 -3.38
CA THR A 82 -2.57 -7.73 -2.76
C THR A 82 -2.42 -8.13 -1.29
N LEU A 83 -3.01 -7.35 -0.40
CA LEU A 83 -3.09 -7.62 1.03
C LEU A 83 -4.55 -7.84 1.44
N GLU A 84 -4.82 -8.92 2.15
CA GLU A 84 -6.14 -9.17 2.73
C GLU A 84 -6.20 -8.66 4.17
N LEU A 85 -7.22 -7.86 4.48
CA LEU A 85 -7.49 -7.35 5.82
C LEU A 85 -8.90 -7.73 6.28
N PRO A 86 -9.14 -7.83 7.60
CA PRO A 86 -10.37 -8.41 8.13
C PRO A 86 -11.61 -7.51 7.97
N ASN A 87 -11.43 -6.20 7.95
CA ASN A 87 -12.54 -5.26 7.88
C ASN A 87 -12.17 -3.95 7.18
N GLN A 88 -13.21 -3.17 6.87
CA GLN A 88 -13.07 -1.91 6.16
C GLN A 88 -12.29 -0.85 6.95
N SER A 89 -12.47 -0.79 8.26
CA SER A 89 -11.76 0.18 9.12
C SER A 89 -10.24 -0.05 9.11
N THR A 90 -9.83 -1.31 9.22
CA THR A 90 -8.42 -1.71 9.13
C THR A 90 -7.82 -1.37 7.77
N LYS A 91 -8.59 -1.56 6.69
CA LYS A 91 -8.20 -1.16 5.34
C LYS A 91 -7.95 0.34 5.24
N GLU A 92 -8.85 1.16 5.74
CA GLU A 92 -8.73 2.62 5.69
C GLU A 92 -7.52 3.12 6.48
N GLU A 93 -7.30 2.58 7.67
CA GLU A 93 -6.14 2.89 8.49
C GLU A 93 -4.83 2.45 7.82
N PHE A 94 -4.79 1.26 7.21
CA PHE A 94 -3.65 0.78 6.45
C PHE A 94 -3.33 1.70 5.26
N LEU A 95 -4.34 2.11 4.49
CA LEU A 95 -4.18 2.99 3.33
C LEU A 95 -3.60 4.36 3.72
N THR A 96 -3.84 4.83 4.93
CA THR A 96 -3.25 6.08 5.44
C THR A 96 -1.72 6.00 5.50
N GLY A 97 -1.16 4.85 5.85
CA GLY A 97 0.29 4.59 5.88
C GLY A 97 0.87 4.01 4.59
N CYS A 98 0.03 3.66 3.63
CA CYS A 98 0.41 2.93 2.43
C CYS A 98 1.38 3.70 1.52
N HIS A 99 1.32 5.02 1.48
CA HIS A 99 2.20 5.86 0.66
C HIS A 99 3.68 5.69 1.03
N GLU A 100 3.98 5.63 2.32
CA GLU A 100 5.34 5.43 2.81
C GLU A 100 5.87 4.04 2.45
N LEU A 101 5.02 3.02 2.60
CA LEU A 101 5.33 1.65 2.20
C LEU A 101 5.57 1.54 0.70
N LEU A 102 4.70 2.14 -0.10
CA LEU A 102 4.78 2.11 -1.56
C LEU A 102 6.06 2.79 -2.06
N GLY A 103 6.42 3.95 -1.50
CA GLY A 103 7.66 4.65 -1.80
C GLY A 103 8.90 3.82 -1.43
N TYR A 104 8.87 3.16 -0.29
CA TYR A 104 9.94 2.27 0.15
C TYR A 104 10.12 1.07 -0.80
N LEU A 105 9.05 0.38 -1.15
CA LEU A 105 9.09 -0.79 -2.04
C LEU A 105 9.56 -0.41 -3.45
N ARG A 106 9.05 0.68 -4.01
CA ARG A 106 9.47 1.19 -5.32
C ARG A 106 10.96 1.52 -5.34
N GLY A 107 11.46 2.15 -4.29
CA GLY A 107 12.89 2.48 -4.16
C GLY A 107 13.78 1.27 -3.98
N LYS A 108 13.36 0.28 -3.19
CA LYS A 108 14.16 -0.92 -2.89
C LYS A 108 14.14 -1.96 -4.01
N LEU A 109 13.02 -2.08 -4.71
CA LEU A 109 12.85 -3.03 -5.82
C LEU A 109 13.13 -2.39 -7.19
N HIS A 110 13.49 -1.10 -7.23
CA HIS A 110 13.73 -0.34 -8.46
C HIS A 110 12.61 -0.49 -9.49
N ASN A 111 11.37 -0.52 -9.02
CA ASN A 111 10.20 -0.66 -9.86
C ASN A 111 9.09 0.31 -9.41
N HIS A 112 8.81 1.30 -10.25
CA HIS A 112 7.79 2.32 -9.98
C HIS A 112 6.38 1.94 -10.43
N ASP A 113 6.21 0.80 -11.11
CA ASP A 113 4.92 0.27 -11.51
C ASP A 113 4.21 -0.48 -10.37
N ILE A 114 4.89 -0.70 -9.24
CA ILE A 114 4.34 -1.36 -8.07
C ILE A 114 3.11 -0.62 -7.56
N THR A 115 2.03 -1.35 -7.36
CA THR A 115 0.80 -0.90 -6.73
C THR A 115 0.40 -1.85 -5.61
N ILE A 116 -0.34 -1.33 -4.62
CA ILE A 116 -0.84 -2.12 -3.49
C ILE A 116 -2.36 -2.07 -3.54
N GLU A 117 -2.98 -3.24 -3.58
CA GLU A 117 -4.42 -3.42 -3.45
C GLU A 117 -4.74 -4.05 -2.10
N VAL A 118 -5.75 -3.52 -1.43
CA VAL A 118 -6.23 -4.07 -0.16
C VAL A 118 -7.63 -4.61 -0.35
N VAL A 119 -7.76 -5.90 -0.09
CA VAL A 119 -9.03 -6.62 -0.13
C VAL A 119 -9.54 -6.82 1.29
N VAL A 120 -10.82 -6.57 1.52
CA VAL A 120 -11.47 -6.87 2.78
C VAL A 120 -12.02 -8.29 2.73
N ASN A 121 -11.58 -9.11 3.66
CA ASN A 121 -12.05 -10.48 3.80
C ASN A 121 -12.51 -10.72 5.24
N GLU A 122 -13.79 -10.59 5.48
CA GLU A 122 -14.40 -10.74 6.82
C GLU A 122 -14.19 -12.14 7.41
N THR A 123 -13.89 -13.14 6.59
CA THR A 123 -13.59 -14.49 7.08
C THR A 123 -12.24 -14.59 7.79
N VAL A 124 -11.34 -13.63 7.56
CA VAL A 124 -10.05 -13.55 8.25
C VAL A 124 -10.22 -13.19 9.72
N GLU A 125 -11.25 -12.41 10.05
CA GLU A 125 -11.57 -12.02 11.43
C GLU A 125 -11.82 -13.24 12.32
N ASN A 126 -12.37 -14.31 11.76
CA ASN A 126 -12.63 -15.57 12.47
C ASN A 126 -11.37 -16.42 12.74
N LYS A 127 -10.21 -16.08 12.18
CA LYS A 127 -8.94 -16.79 12.47
C LYS A 127 -8.37 -16.41 13.84
N TYR A 128 -8.72 -15.26 14.37
CA TYR A 128 -8.23 -14.75 15.64
C TYR A 128 -9.38 -14.71 16.65
N ALA A 129 -9.44 -15.76 17.47
CA ALA A 129 -10.31 -15.76 18.64
C ALA A 129 -9.69 -14.87 19.72
N PHE A 130 -10.29 -13.73 20.00
CA PHE A 130 -9.77 -12.74 20.96
C PHE A 130 -10.27 -13.00 22.37
N THR A 131 -11.48 -13.53 22.53
CA THR A 131 -12.05 -13.86 23.84
C THR A 131 -11.78 -15.30 24.23
N PRO A 132 -11.71 -15.63 25.54
CA PRO A 132 -11.60 -17.01 26.01
C PRO A 132 -12.71 -17.93 25.46
N GLN A 133 -13.94 -17.41 25.33
CA GLN A 133 -15.07 -18.16 24.76
C GLN A 133 -14.89 -18.45 23.27
N GLU A 134 -14.46 -17.48 22.49
CA GLU A 134 -14.17 -17.67 21.05
C GLU A 134 -13.02 -18.67 20.84
N LYS A 135 -11.99 -18.59 21.68
CA LYS A 135 -10.90 -19.57 21.67
C LYS A 135 -11.38 -20.98 21.97
N PHE A 136 -12.26 -21.11 22.96
CA PHE A 136 -12.85 -22.39 23.33
C PHE A 136 -13.74 -22.95 22.20
N GLU A 137 -14.62 -22.15 21.62
CA GLU A 137 -15.47 -22.57 20.50
C GLU A 137 -14.65 -23.01 19.30
N ARG A 138 -13.57 -22.31 18.99
CA ARG A 138 -12.68 -22.66 17.91
C ARG A 138 -11.93 -23.97 18.19
N LEU A 139 -11.44 -24.17 19.41
CA LEU A 139 -10.84 -25.44 19.84
C LEU A 139 -11.84 -26.59 19.78
N LYS A 140 -13.10 -26.35 20.16
CA LYS A 140 -14.21 -27.31 20.05
C LYS A 140 -14.49 -27.69 18.60
N GLN A 141 -14.41 -26.77 17.65
CA GLN A 141 -14.54 -27.07 16.22
C GLN A 141 -13.41 -27.98 15.71
N ILE A 142 -12.19 -27.77 16.19
CA ILE A 142 -11.03 -28.57 15.82
C ILE A 142 -11.08 -29.95 16.49
N ASN A 143 -11.46 -30.00 17.76
CA ASN A 143 -11.54 -31.23 18.55
C ASN A 143 -12.75 -31.19 19.49
N PRO A 144 -13.87 -31.88 19.13
CA PRO A 144 -15.08 -31.92 19.97
C PRO A 144 -14.88 -32.50 21.37
N THR A 145 -13.79 -33.26 21.60
CA THR A 145 -13.45 -33.87 22.89
C THR A 145 -13.12 -32.83 23.96
N ILE A 146 -12.81 -31.59 23.57
CA ILE A 146 -12.50 -30.49 24.50
C ILE A 146 -13.70 -30.14 25.38
N GLU A 147 -14.93 -30.35 24.91
CA GLU A 147 -16.15 -30.13 25.72
C GLU A 147 -16.24 -31.13 26.87
N LEU A 148 -15.80 -32.37 26.67
CA LEU A 148 -15.68 -33.39 27.73
C LEU A 148 -14.65 -33.01 28.78
N LEU A 149 -13.52 -32.43 28.37
CA LEU A 149 -12.51 -31.85 29.25
C LEU A 149 -13.05 -30.74 30.11
N ARG A 150 -13.80 -29.80 29.51
CA ARG A 150 -14.46 -28.72 30.23
C ARG A 150 -15.39 -29.22 31.33
N LYS A 151 -16.22 -30.23 31.01
CA LYS A 151 -17.16 -30.82 31.96
C LYS A 151 -16.44 -31.64 33.03
N ALA A 152 -15.38 -32.38 32.69
CA ALA A 152 -14.63 -33.21 33.59
C ALA A 152 -13.83 -32.42 34.64
N PHE A 153 -13.31 -31.21 34.25
CA PHE A 153 -12.49 -30.34 35.10
C PHE A 153 -13.24 -29.09 35.60
N ASP A 154 -14.53 -28.95 35.30
CA ASP A 154 -15.36 -27.79 35.69
C ASP A 154 -14.68 -26.44 35.35
N LEU A 155 -14.17 -26.34 34.13
CA LEU A 155 -13.48 -25.15 33.65
C LEU A 155 -14.48 -24.07 33.28
N ASP A 156 -14.36 -22.90 33.90
CA ASP A 156 -15.07 -21.67 33.53
C ASP A 156 -14.40 -21.04 32.31
N VAL A 157 -15.12 -21.07 31.18
CA VAL A 157 -14.65 -20.47 29.92
C VAL A 157 -15.76 -19.62 29.28
#